data_c6ce8c9d1b0375a304f7a8b00405f41c
#
_entry.id   c6ce8c9d1b0375a304f7a8b00405f41c
#
_cell.length_a   1.000
_cell.length_b   1.000
_cell.length_c   1.000
_cell.angle_alpha   90.00
_cell.angle_beta   90.00
_cell.angle_gamma   90.00
#
_symmetry.space_group_name_H-M   'P 1'
#
loop_
_entity.id
_entity.type
_entity.pdbx_description
1 polymer ?
#
loop_
_entity_poly.entity_id
_entity_poly.type
_entity_poly.pdbx_seq_one_letter_code
_entity_poly.pdbx_strand_id
1 'polypeptide(L)'
;MIATLSTPAKEKTANTLTPIPAEDAGTNEYATYAVEVENDRGRSAGLSNQVQVPTAAVSKLNGTPVTQLGPDAVLVTTNITPQNESLQQTLELRRSEKDAPHESTVARRALEMPPGEPANVELRDETFTWEKNYAYRVVLVGSAKVPSGDTVVFDGSASAPLEVTAHDVFPPAVPTGLQAVFSGQFAGQQPSIDLTWNPVMDRDLAGYFIYRRLENQPAESATRLNQQQLPAPAYTDNTIQPGNTYFYSVSASDERGNESKRSEETSEQVPK
;
A
#
# COMPACT_ATOMS: atom_id res chain seq x y z
N MET A 1 17.22 -39.74 7.80
CA MET A 1 17.32 -39.95 6.32
C MET A 1 18.61 -39.29 5.85
N ILE A 2 19.39 -39.92 5.03
CA ILE A 2 20.63 -39.36 4.47
C ILE A 2 20.34 -39.05 2.98
N ALA A 3 20.40 -37.77 2.62
CA ALA A 3 20.39 -37.39 1.22
C ALA A 3 21.82 -37.16 0.75
N THR A 4 22.21 -37.82 -0.34
CA THR A 4 23.55 -37.65 -0.93
C THR A 4 23.46 -36.67 -2.09
N LEU A 5 24.29 -35.63 -2.03
CA LEU A 5 24.45 -34.62 -3.08
C LEU A 5 25.83 -34.77 -3.71
N SER A 6 25.86 -34.86 -5.03
CA SER A 6 27.09 -34.75 -5.79
C SER A 6 27.27 -33.32 -6.26
N THR A 7 28.30 -32.61 -5.77
CA THR A 7 28.66 -31.28 -6.24
C THR A 7 29.78 -31.36 -7.26
N PRO A 8 29.68 -30.68 -8.42
CA PRO A 8 30.82 -30.48 -9.32
C PRO A 8 31.94 -29.74 -8.57
N ALA A 9 33.19 -30.12 -8.82
CA ALA A 9 34.37 -29.63 -8.10
C ALA A 9 34.60 -28.10 -8.10
N LYS A 10 33.72 -27.32 -8.74
CA LYS A 10 33.79 -25.85 -8.84
C LYS A 10 32.61 -25.13 -8.20
N GLU A 11 31.57 -25.82 -7.77
CA GLU A 11 30.42 -25.18 -7.10
C GLU A 11 30.66 -25.12 -5.59
N LYS A 12 30.47 -23.91 -5.02
CA LYS A 12 30.64 -23.66 -3.58
C LYS A 12 29.36 -23.90 -2.77
N THR A 13 28.24 -24.07 -3.43
CA THR A 13 26.92 -24.24 -2.81
C THR A 13 26.13 -25.34 -3.50
N ALA A 14 25.51 -26.21 -2.71
CA ALA A 14 24.54 -27.19 -3.18
C ALA A 14 23.25 -27.00 -2.37
N ASN A 15 22.11 -26.97 -3.09
CA ASN A 15 20.80 -26.87 -2.47
C ASN A 15 20.06 -28.23 -2.63
N THR A 16 19.47 -28.72 -1.56
CA THR A 16 18.58 -29.87 -1.61
C THR A 16 17.30 -29.60 -0.82
N LEU A 17 16.19 -30.13 -1.33
CA LEU A 17 14.95 -30.23 -0.59
C LEU A 17 14.85 -31.65 -0.02
N THR A 18 14.99 -31.76 1.29
CA THR A 18 14.81 -33.05 1.97
C THR A 18 13.45 -33.00 2.66
N PRO A 19 12.46 -33.80 2.22
CA PRO A 19 11.17 -33.88 2.89
C PRO A 19 11.35 -34.45 4.31
N ILE A 20 10.62 -33.88 5.26
CA ILE A 20 10.50 -34.45 6.60
C ILE A 20 9.75 -35.78 6.47
N PRO A 21 10.25 -36.90 7.01
CA PRO A 21 9.53 -38.16 7.00
C PRO A 21 8.14 -38.00 7.61
N ALA A 22 7.14 -38.64 7.04
CA ALA A 22 5.75 -38.53 7.48
C ALA A 22 5.57 -39.05 8.94
N GLU A 23 6.40 -39.97 9.36
CA GLU A 23 6.47 -40.49 10.73
C GLU A 23 7.01 -39.49 11.76
N ASP A 24 7.80 -38.51 11.32
CA ASP A 24 8.33 -37.44 12.16
C ASP A 24 7.47 -36.17 12.11
N ALA A 25 6.57 -36.07 11.13
CA ALA A 25 5.68 -34.93 10.97
C ALA A 25 4.60 -34.95 12.06
N GLY A 26 4.75 -34.09 13.06
CA GLY A 26 3.78 -33.90 14.15
C GLY A 26 4.10 -34.63 15.45
N THR A 27 5.17 -35.45 15.52
CA THR A 27 5.63 -36.09 16.76
C THR A 27 6.80 -35.37 17.42
N ASN A 28 7.62 -34.66 16.64
CA ASN A 28 8.72 -33.82 17.14
C ASN A 28 8.48 -32.35 16.71
N GLU A 29 8.77 -31.45 17.62
CA GLU A 29 8.63 -30.02 17.35
C GLU A 29 9.73 -29.47 16.43
N TYR A 30 10.81 -30.22 16.19
CA TYR A 30 11.96 -29.84 15.35
C TYR A 30 12.70 -31.05 14.79
N ALA A 31 13.39 -30.86 13.67
CA ALA A 31 14.36 -31.78 13.08
C ALA A 31 15.76 -31.17 13.17
N THR A 32 16.76 -32.04 13.44
CA THR A 32 18.17 -31.61 13.47
C THR A 32 18.87 -32.08 12.20
N TYR A 33 19.51 -31.16 11.50
CA TYR A 33 20.27 -31.42 10.29
C TYR A 33 21.77 -31.18 10.52
N ALA A 34 22.58 -32.02 9.90
CA ALA A 34 24.02 -31.84 9.81
C ALA A 34 24.48 -32.28 8.41
N VAL A 35 25.58 -31.72 7.94
CA VAL A 35 26.20 -32.07 6.66
C VAL A 35 27.48 -32.83 6.95
N GLU A 36 27.67 -33.95 6.27
CA GLU A 36 28.91 -34.68 6.23
C GLU A 36 29.49 -34.63 4.82
N VAL A 37 30.75 -34.26 4.72
CA VAL A 37 31.46 -34.22 3.45
C VAL A 37 32.41 -35.38 3.36
N GLU A 38 32.22 -36.24 2.39
CA GLU A 38 33.11 -37.38 2.11
C GLU A 38 33.88 -37.14 0.79
N ASN A 39 35.13 -37.55 0.77
CA ASN A 39 35.91 -37.57 -0.46
C ASN A 39 35.66 -38.88 -1.25
N ASP A 40 36.19 -38.93 -2.48
CA ASP A 40 36.02 -40.09 -3.41
C ASP A 40 36.55 -41.43 -2.85
N ARG A 41 37.25 -41.43 -1.71
CA ARG A 41 37.78 -42.62 -1.01
C ARG A 41 37.00 -42.96 0.25
N GLY A 42 35.82 -42.33 0.44
CA GLY A 42 34.96 -42.54 1.60
C GLY A 42 35.53 -41.99 2.92
N ARG A 43 36.46 -41.06 2.86
CA ARG A 43 36.96 -40.39 4.08
C ARG A 43 36.10 -39.18 4.38
N SER A 44 35.49 -39.20 5.56
CA SER A 44 34.67 -38.11 6.06
C SER A 44 35.51 -37.05 6.77
N ALA A 45 35.09 -35.81 6.65
CA ALA A 45 35.58 -34.68 7.44
C ALA A 45 34.84 -34.55 8.80
N GLY A 46 33.90 -35.45 9.07
CA GLY A 46 33.01 -35.39 10.21
C GLY A 46 31.76 -34.55 9.96
N LEU A 47 30.85 -34.57 10.90
CA LEU A 47 29.61 -33.78 10.80
C LEU A 47 29.89 -32.28 10.99
N SER A 48 29.21 -31.46 10.19
CA SER A 48 29.15 -30.02 10.38
C SER A 48 28.47 -29.62 11.70
N ASN A 49 28.43 -28.32 11.97
CA ASN A 49 27.53 -27.80 12.98
C ASN A 49 26.09 -28.25 12.69
N GLN A 50 25.36 -28.56 13.74
CA GLN A 50 23.96 -28.95 13.64
C GLN A 50 23.06 -27.74 13.53
N VAL A 51 22.03 -27.84 12.68
CA VAL A 51 20.98 -26.85 12.52
C VAL A 51 19.65 -27.49 12.91
N GLN A 52 18.93 -26.86 13.81
CA GLN A 52 17.59 -27.30 14.22
C GLN A 52 16.54 -26.52 13.43
N VAL A 53 15.61 -27.24 12.84
CA VAL A 53 14.53 -26.66 12.01
C VAL A 53 13.19 -27.10 12.60
N PRO A 54 12.27 -26.18 12.89
CA PRO A 54 10.93 -26.54 13.35
C PRO A 54 10.21 -27.42 12.34
N THR A 55 9.53 -28.46 12.81
CA THR A 55 8.74 -29.37 11.98
C THR A 55 7.25 -29.08 12.03
N ALA A 56 6.83 -28.15 12.91
CA ALA A 56 5.45 -27.78 13.04
C ALA A 56 4.89 -27.16 11.74
N ALA A 57 3.71 -27.61 11.34
CA ALA A 57 3.07 -27.11 10.14
C ALA A 57 2.70 -25.64 10.29
N VAL A 58 3.16 -24.82 9.34
CA VAL A 58 2.68 -23.42 9.20
C VAL A 58 1.28 -23.45 8.62
N SER A 59 0.47 -22.49 9.01
CA SER A 59 -0.86 -22.26 8.40
C SER A 59 -0.77 -22.12 6.89
N LYS A 60 -1.87 -22.28 6.20
CA LYS A 60 -1.94 -22.15 4.74
C LYS A 60 -2.80 -20.97 4.36
N LEU A 61 -2.42 -20.32 3.28
CA LEU A 61 -3.27 -19.35 2.62
C LEU A 61 -4.43 -20.08 1.91
N ASN A 62 -5.65 -19.60 2.09
CA ASN A 62 -6.83 -20.15 1.47
C ASN A 62 -7.16 -19.36 0.20
N GLY A 63 -6.92 -19.95 -0.96
CA GLY A 63 -7.16 -19.32 -2.23
C GLY A 63 -6.13 -18.25 -2.62
N THR A 64 -6.48 -17.45 -3.60
CA THR A 64 -5.64 -16.36 -4.11
C THR A 64 -5.99 -15.08 -3.40
N PRO A 65 -5.01 -14.34 -2.82
CA PRO A 65 -5.26 -13.02 -2.28
C PRO A 65 -5.79 -12.05 -3.33
N VAL A 66 -6.53 -11.05 -2.90
CA VAL A 66 -7.12 -10.02 -3.75
C VAL A 66 -6.44 -8.68 -3.49
N THR A 67 -6.10 -7.97 -4.55
CA THR A 67 -5.51 -6.62 -4.48
C THR A 67 -6.54 -5.57 -4.81
N GLN A 68 -6.49 -4.44 -4.12
CA GLN A 68 -7.25 -3.24 -4.42
C GLN A 68 -6.34 -2.02 -4.33
N LEU A 69 -6.21 -1.28 -5.41
CA LEU A 69 -5.54 0.00 -5.43
C LEU A 69 -6.49 1.08 -4.90
N GLY A 70 -6.03 1.85 -3.93
CA GLY A 70 -6.72 3.01 -3.37
C GLY A 70 -5.86 4.27 -3.47
N PRO A 71 -6.40 5.43 -3.10
CA PRO A 71 -5.66 6.70 -3.19
C PRO A 71 -4.41 6.74 -2.32
N ASP A 72 -4.42 6.08 -1.16
CA ASP A 72 -3.34 6.16 -0.17
C ASP A 72 -2.60 4.83 0.05
N ALA A 73 -3.15 3.71 -0.43
CA ALA A 73 -2.59 2.39 -0.18
C ALA A 73 -2.96 1.38 -1.25
N VAL A 74 -2.08 0.40 -1.45
CA VAL A 74 -2.45 -0.88 -2.05
C VAL A 74 -2.90 -1.81 -0.93
N LEU A 75 -4.15 -2.24 -0.97
CA LEU A 75 -4.74 -3.20 -0.04
C LEU A 75 -4.61 -4.60 -0.60
N VAL A 76 -4.15 -5.53 0.22
CA VAL A 76 -4.10 -6.95 -0.13
C VAL A 76 -4.87 -7.74 0.93
N THR A 77 -5.98 -8.32 0.51
CA THR A 77 -6.82 -9.16 1.38
C THR A 77 -6.56 -10.63 1.10
N THR A 78 -6.27 -11.38 2.13
CA THR A 78 -6.08 -12.84 2.06
C THR A 78 -6.95 -13.54 3.09
N ASN A 79 -7.35 -14.78 2.77
CA ASN A 79 -7.99 -15.67 3.72
C ASN A 79 -6.98 -16.69 4.23
N ILE A 80 -6.98 -16.93 5.54
CA ILE A 80 -6.06 -17.85 6.20
C ILE A 80 -6.81 -18.69 7.24
N THR A 81 -6.42 -19.95 7.36
CA THR A 81 -6.85 -20.81 8.48
C THR A 81 -5.64 -21.14 9.32
N PRO A 82 -5.52 -20.60 10.54
CA PRO A 82 -4.46 -20.94 11.47
C PRO A 82 -4.51 -22.43 11.83
N GLN A 83 -3.35 -23.09 11.85
CA GLN A 83 -3.28 -24.53 12.09
C GLN A 83 -2.53 -24.90 13.36
N ASN A 84 -1.76 -23.98 13.94
CA ASN A 84 -0.87 -24.32 15.07
C ASN A 84 -0.71 -23.14 16.04
N GLU A 85 -1.00 -23.38 17.32
CA GLU A 85 -0.85 -22.40 18.40
C GLU A 85 0.61 -22.30 18.90
N SER A 86 1.43 -23.31 18.71
CA SER A 86 2.80 -23.34 19.23
C SER A 86 3.79 -22.53 18.39
N LEU A 87 3.40 -22.10 17.18
CA LEU A 87 4.20 -21.25 16.31
C LEU A 87 3.73 -19.79 16.34
N GLN A 88 4.65 -18.89 16.58
CA GLN A 88 4.38 -17.49 16.26
C GLN A 88 4.39 -17.34 14.74
N GLN A 89 3.29 -16.85 14.19
CA GLN A 89 3.12 -16.70 12.75
C GLN A 89 2.83 -15.24 12.41
N THR A 90 3.42 -14.79 11.32
CA THR A 90 3.28 -13.41 10.80
C THR A 90 2.99 -13.49 9.31
N LEU A 91 2.00 -12.74 8.86
CA LEU A 91 1.84 -12.46 7.44
C LEU A 91 2.73 -11.29 7.06
N GLU A 92 3.53 -11.47 6.01
CA GLU A 92 4.29 -10.43 5.36
C GLU A 92 3.72 -10.15 3.98
N LEU A 93 3.53 -8.86 3.68
CA LEU A 93 3.33 -8.39 2.32
C LEU A 93 4.69 -8.01 1.75
N ARG A 94 5.14 -8.75 0.76
CA ARG A 94 6.38 -8.47 0.06
C ARG A 94 6.08 -7.88 -1.31
N ARG A 95 6.85 -6.88 -1.69
CA ARG A 95 6.72 -6.15 -2.96
C ARG A 95 8.04 -6.15 -3.70
N SER A 96 7.98 -6.37 -5.01
CA SER A 96 9.04 -6.06 -5.97
C SER A 96 8.51 -5.11 -7.03
N GLU A 97 9.35 -4.24 -7.57
CA GLU A 97 9.03 -3.56 -8.83
C GLU A 97 9.22 -4.56 -9.97
N LYS A 98 8.44 -4.44 -11.02
CA LYS A 98 8.62 -5.23 -12.24
C LYS A 98 10.05 -5.02 -12.72
N ASP A 99 10.77 -6.11 -12.98
CA ASP A 99 12.17 -6.11 -13.40
C ASP A 99 13.22 -5.82 -12.29
N ALA A 100 12.80 -5.67 -11.02
CA ALA A 100 13.72 -5.59 -9.89
C ALA A 100 13.97 -6.97 -9.26
N PRO A 101 15.22 -7.36 -8.99
CA PRO A 101 15.53 -8.71 -8.50
C PRO A 101 15.23 -8.91 -7.01
N HIS A 102 14.86 -7.87 -6.28
CA HIS A 102 14.70 -7.93 -4.83
C HIS A 102 13.28 -7.60 -4.39
N GLU A 103 12.72 -8.51 -3.60
CA GLU A 103 11.49 -8.26 -2.84
C GLU A 103 11.83 -7.51 -1.54
N SER A 104 10.99 -6.58 -1.14
CA SER A 104 11.03 -5.91 0.16
C SER A 104 9.73 -6.15 0.92
N THR A 105 9.81 -6.35 2.24
CA THR A 105 8.63 -6.43 3.08
C THR A 105 8.09 -5.02 3.32
N VAL A 106 6.86 -4.78 2.88
CA VAL A 106 6.19 -3.46 2.98
C VAL A 106 5.12 -3.42 4.07
N ALA A 107 4.59 -4.57 4.48
CA ALA A 107 3.69 -4.67 5.61
C ALA A 107 3.87 -6.01 6.35
N ARG A 108 3.55 -6.00 7.65
CA ARG A 108 3.55 -7.19 8.52
C ARG A 108 2.34 -7.19 9.43
N ARG A 109 1.79 -8.37 9.65
CA ARG A 109 0.71 -8.57 10.62
C ARG A 109 0.89 -9.89 11.36
N ALA A 110 1.04 -9.82 12.67
CA ALA A 110 1.04 -11.01 13.53
C ALA A 110 -0.34 -11.69 13.48
N LEU A 111 -0.33 -13.02 13.50
CA LEU A 111 -1.54 -13.84 13.53
C LEU A 111 -1.82 -14.23 14.98
N GLU A 112 -2.75 -13.53 15.60
CA GLU A 112 -3.24 -13.79 16.97
C GLU A 112 -4.68 -14.33 16.89
N MET A 113 -4.85 -15.46 16.19
CA MET A 113 -6.15 -16.05 15.95
C MET A 113 -6.20 -17.49 16.43
N PRO A 114 -7.34 -17.95 16.96
CA PRO A 114 -7.51 -19.34 17.33
C PRO A 114 -7.39 -20.26 16.11
N PRO A 115 -6.81 -21.46 16.28
CA PRO A 115 -6.67 -22.42 15.20
C PRO A 115 -8.02 -22.94 14.72
N GLY A 116 -8.08 -23.29 13.44
CA GLY A 116 -9.22 -23.96 12.83
C GLY A 116 -10.30 -23.05 12.24
N GLU A 117 -10.34 -21.77 12.57
CA GLU A 117 -11.32 -20.84 12.01
C GLU A 117 -10.70 -20.00 10.90
N PRO A 118 -11.30 -19.99 9.68
CA PRO A 118 -10.82 -19.13 8.61
C PRO A 118 -11.11 -17.66 8.89
N ALA A 119 -10.13 -16.79 8.64
CA ALA A 119 -10.27 -15.36 8.81
C ALA A 119 -9.72 -14.59 7.61
N ASN A 120 -10.34 -13.46 7.31
CA ASN A 120 -9.83 -12.51 6.34
C ASN A 120 -8.84 -11.56 7.02
N VAL A 121 -7.69 -11.41 6.41
CA VAL A 121 -6.62 -10.52 6.88
C VAL A 121 -6.30 -9.52 5.77
N GLU A 122 -6.29 -8.24 6.13
CA GLU A 122 -5.91 -7.16 5.24
C GLU A 122 -4.49 -6.70 5.59
N LEU A 123 -3.67 -6.52 4.56
CA LEU A 123 -2.35 -5.93 4.60
C LEU A 123 -2.36 -4.67 3.72
N ARG A 124 -1.67 -3.61 4.18
CA ARG A 124 -1.65 -2.31 3.50
C ARG A 124 -0.22 -1.92 3.15
N ASP A 125 0.01 -1.55 1.91
CA ASP A 125 1.23 -0.86 1.49
C ASP A 125 0.92 0.62 1.22
N GLU A 126 1.39 1.48 2.11
CA GLU A 126 1.28 2.96 2.02
C GLU A 126 2.56 3.59 1.45
N THR A 127 3.53 2.75 1.02
CA THR A 127 4.85 3.18 0.56
C THR A 127 5.05 3.04 -0.94
N PHE A 128 4.00 2.66 -1.67
CA PHE A 128 4.06 2.59 -3.11
C PHE A 128 4.19 3.99 -3.73
N THR A 129 4.59 4.05 -4.98
CA THR A 129 4.61 5.28 -5.78
C THR A 129 3.78 5.08 -7.04
N TRP A 130 3.12 6.14 -7.48
CA TRP A 130 2.31 6.14 -8.69
C TRP A 130 3.15 5.87 -9.95
N GLU A 131 2.49 5.42 -11.01
CA GLU A 131 3.05 5.13 -12.34
C GLU A 131 4.11 4.03 -12.36
N LYS A 132 4.01 3.09 -11.40
CA LYS A 132 4.86 1.90 -11.36
C LYS A 132 4.07 0.61 -11.43
N ASN A 133 4.74 -0.44 -11.91
CA ASN A 133 4.22 -1.80 -11.89
C ASN A 133 4.88 -2.58 -10.77
N TYR A 134 4.07 -3.18 -9.93
CA TYR A 134 4.49 -3.96 -8.77
C TYR A 134 4.01 -5.39 -8.86
N ALA A 135 4.80 -6.31 -8.32
CA ALA A 135 4.37 -7.65 -7.98
C ALA A 135 4.35 -7.79 -6.45
N TYR A 136 3.18 -8.10 -5.90
CA TYR A 136 3.00 -8.37 -4.48
C TYR A 136 2.91 -9.85 -4.21
N ARG A 137 3.44 -10.29 -3.07
CA ARG A 137 3.27 -11.64 -2.56
C ARG A 137 2.92 -11.60 -1.10
N VAL A 138 1.94 -12.38 -0.71
CA VAL A 138 1.66 -12.64 0.71
C VAL A 138 2.48 -13.86 1.12
N VAL A 139 3.33 -13.70 2.11
CA VAL A 139 4.17 -14.77 2.65
C VAL A 139 3.84 -14.99 4.11
N LEU A 140 3.58 -16.23 4.46
CA LEU A 140 3.41 -16.62 5.84
C LEU A 140 4.76 -16.97 6.42
N VAL A 141 5.17 -16.25 7.45
CA VAL A 141 6.44 -16.44 8.14
C VAL A 141 6.19 -17.08 9.48
N GLY A 142 6.82 -18.20 9.73
CA GLY A 142 6.81 -18.88 11.02
C GLY A 142 8.06 -18.54 11.85
N SER A 143 7.90 -18.52 13.17
CA SER A 143 8.99 -18.32 14.12
C SER A 143 8.82 -19.28 15.29
N ALA A 144 9.87 -20.01 15.62
CA ALA A 144 9.88 -20.96 16.74
C ALA A 144 11.19 -20.91 17.51
N LYS A 145 11.12 -21.12 18.83
CA LYS A 145 12.31 -21.37 19.65
C LYS A 145 12.71 -22.83 19.50
N VAL A 146 13.97 -23.07 19.20
CA VAL A 146 14.54 -24.40 19.15
C VAL A 146 15.26 -24.72 20.46
N PRO A 147 15.54 -26.00 20.77
CA PRO A 147 16.17 -26.42 22.06
C PRO A 147 17.53 -25.79 22.32
N SER A 148 18.28 -25.35 21.32
CA SER A 148 19.51 -24.58 21.52
C SER A 148 19.27 -23.19 22.18
N GLY A 149 18.01 -22.75 22.29
CA GLY A 149 17.63 -21.41 22.77
C GLY A 149 17.50 -20.36 21.70
N ASP A 150 17.88 -20.66 20.46
CA ASP A 150 17.79 -19.77 19.32
C ASP A 150 16.35 -19.64 18.83
N THR A 151 16.04 -18.52 18.20
CA THR A 151 14.78 -18.35 17.45
C THR A 151 15.05 -18.54 15.97
N VAL A 152 14.40 -19.53 15.37
CA VAL A 152 14.47 -19.81 13.95
C VAL A 152 13.25 -19.18 13.26
N VAL A 153 13.50 -18.37 12.24
CA VAL A 153 12.49 -17.74 11.39
C VAL A 153 12.56 -18.38 10.02
N PHE A 154 11.42 -18.73 9.45
CA PHE A 154 11.36 -19.43 8.17
C PHE A 154 10.12 -19.03 7.38
N ASP A 155 10.27 -18.99 6.06
CA ASP A 155 9.15 -18.77 5.14
C ASP A 155 8.33 -20.05 5.01
N GLY A 156 7.04 -19.93 5.21
CA GLY A 156 6.06 -20.98 5.01
C GLY A 156 5.35 -20.86 3.66
N SER A 157 4.03 -20.89 3.69
CA SER A 157 3.20 -20.75 2.50
C SER A 157 3.31 -19.33 1.91
N ALA A 158 3.41 -19.24 0.59
CA ALA A 158 3.43 -17.97 -0.13
C ALA A 158 2.41 -17.97 -1.27
N SER A 159 1.82 -16.83 -1.57
CA SER A 159 0.97 -16.65 -2.74
C SER A 159 1.77 -16.65 -4.05
N ALA A 160 1.09 -16.87 -5.16
CA ALA A 160 1.61 -16.44 -6.46
C ALA A 160 1.77 -14.90 -6.48
N PRO A 161 2.61 -14.34 -7.36
CA PRO A 161 2.70 -12.91 -7.55
C PRO A 161 1.36 -12.30 -7.97
N LEU A 162 1.02 -11.15 -7.39
CA LEU A 162 -0.18 -10.37 -7.67
C LEU A 162 0.28 -9.07 -8.34
N GLU A 163 0.01 -8.97 -9.64
CA GLU A 163 0.44 -7.81 -10.42
C GLU A 163 -0.48 -6.61 -10.13
N VAL A 164 0.11 -5.45 -9.84
CA VAL A 164 -0.59 -4.19 -9.61
C VAL A 164 0.10 -3.09 -10.41
N THR A 165 -0.67 -2.45 -11.30
CA THR A 165 -0.25 -1.22 -11.96
C THR A 165 -0.80 -0.04 -11.14
N ALA A 166 0.10 0.69 -10.52
CA ALA A 166 -0.25 1.84 -9.68
C ALA A 166 -0.45 3.09 -10.54
N HIS A 167 -1.53 3.09 -11.35
CA HIS A 167 -1.91 4.25 -12.14
C HIS A 167 -2.85 5.15 -11.33
N ASP A 168 -2.52 6.43 -11.24
CA ASP A 168 -3.29 7.38 -10.46
C ASP A 168 -4.53 7.86 -11.21
N VAL A 169 -5.68 7.48 -10.69
CA VAL A 169 -7.01 7.87 -11.20
C VAL A 169 -7.89 8.49 -10.11
N PHE A 170 -7.30 8.78 -8.98
CA PHE A 170 -8.01 9.24 -7.78
C PHE A 170 -7.92 10.76 -7.66
N PRO A 171 -9.03 11.49 -7.80
CA PRO A 171 -9.01 12.94 -7.60
C PRO A 171 -8.77 13.28 -6.12
N PRO A 172 -8.21 14.47 -5.83
CA PRO A 172 -8.07 14.98 -4.48
C PRO A 172 -9.42 15.13 -3.76
N ALA A 173 -9.36 15.34 -2.45
CA ALA A 173 -10.51 15.65 -1.64
C ALA A 173 -11.20 16.93 -2.12
N VAL A 174 -12.52 16.97 -1.98
CA VAL A 174 -13.31 18.17 -2.32
C VAL A 174 -12.99 19.30 -1.34
N PRO A 175 -12.61 20.51 -1.81
CA PRO A 175 -12.38 21.66 -0.95
C PRO A 175 -13.63 22.01 -0.11
N THR A 176 -13.42 22.45 1.11
CA THR A 176 -14.49 22.82 2.04
C THR A 176 -14.31 24.24 2.59
N GLY A 177 -15.36 24.81 3.19
CA GLY A 177 -15.25 26.09 3.88
C GLY A 177 -15.06 27.27 2.94
N LEU A 178 -15.52 27.17 1.69
CA LEU A 178 -15.47 28.30 0.74
C LEU A 178 -16.27 29.49 1.26
N GLN A 179 -15.61 30.64 1.29
CA GLN A 179 -16.16 31.94 1.64
C GLN A 179 -15.92 32.93 0.51
N ALA A 180 -16.85 33.83 0.29
CA ALA A 180 -16.76 34.92 -0.63
C ALA A 180 -17.05 36.24 0.10
N VAL A 181 -16.20 37.21 -0.08
CA VAL A 181 -16.34 38.52 0.58
C VAL A 181 -16.11 39.62 -0.44
N PHE A 182 -17.08 40.54 -0.57
CA PHE A 182 -16.91 41.71 -1.41
C PHE A 182 -15.88 42.66 -0.79
N SER A 183 -14.93 43.11 -1.60
CA SER A 183 -13.89 44.08 -1.26
C SER A 183 -13.88 45.24 -2.22
N GLY A 184 -13.68 46.46 -1.72
CA GLY A 184 -13.26 47.57 -2.60
C GLY A 184 -14.28 48.61 -3.01
N GLN A 185 -15.01 49.19 -2.07
CA GLN A 185 -15.60 50.49 -2.26
C GLN A 185 -14.78 51.66 -1.68
N PHE A 186 -13.46 51.52 -1.63
CA PHE A 186 -12.60 52.64 -1.23
C PHE A 186 -12.09 53.38 -2.47
N ALA A 187 -12.05 54.71 -2.38
CA ALA A 187 -11.64 55.58 -3.48
C ALA A 187 -10.32 55.11 -4.11
N GLY A 188 -10.37 54.69 -5.38
CA GLY A 188 -9.21 54.28 -6.16
C GLY A 188 -8.93 52.78 -6.23
N GLN A 189 -9.70 51.88 -5.57
CA GLN A 189 -9.60 50.42 -5.75
C GLN A 189 -10.70 49.91 -6.69
N GLN A 190 -10.33 48.96 -7.54
CA GLN A 190 -11.34 48.25 -8.35
C GLN A 190 -12.09 47.28 -7.41
N PRO A 191 -13.43 47.20 -7.53
CA PRO A 191 -14.21 46.26 -6.75
C PRO A 191 -13.82 44.82 -7.09
N SER A 192 -13.73 43.99 -6.08
CA SER A 192 -13.41 42.56 -6.20
C SER A 192 -14.25 41.70 -5.25
N ILE A 193 -14.29 40.41 -5.50
CA ILE A 193 -14.74 39.42 -4.52
C ILE A 193 -13.53 38.55 -4.17
N ASP A 194 -13.18 38.53 -2.90
CA ASP A 194 -12.13 37.71 -2.37
C ASP A 194 -12.69 36.36 -1.89
N LEU A 195 -12.11 35.28 -2.39
CA LEU A 195 -12.48 33.89 -2.09
C LEU A 195 -11.39 33.26 -1.25
N THR A 196 -11.79 32.54 -0.22
CA THR A 196 -10.89 31.70 0.60
C THR A 196 -11.58 30.38 0.94
N TRP A 197 -10.80 29.33 1.12
CA TRP A 197 -11.31 28.01 1.49
C TRP A 197 -10.28 27.22 2.32
N ASN A 198 -10.69 26.11 2.92
CA ASN A 198 -9.80 25.23 3.66
C ASN A 198 -8.85 24.53 2.68
N PRO A 199 -7.54 24.49 2.96
CA PRO A 199 -6.59 23.78 2.12
C PRO A 199 -6.87 22.27 2.11
N VAL A 200 -6.76 21.66 0.94
CA VAL A 200 -6.74 20.20 0.76
C VAL A 200 -5.33 19.71 1.08
N MET A 201 -5.22 18.59 1.81
CA MET A 201 -3.95 18.07 2.35
C MET A 201 -3.41 16.86 1.57
N ASP A 202 -3.94 16.58 0.38
CA ASP A 202 -3.50 15.48 -0.45
C ASP A 202 -2.06 15.72 -0.93
N ARG A 203 -1.26 14.65 -0.94
CA ARG A 203 0.21 14.73 -1.15
C ARG A 203 0.59 15.21 -2.53
N ASP A 204 -0.25 14.93 -3.52
CA ASP A 204 -0.06 15.22 -4.94
C ASP A 204 -0.94 16.35 -5.44
N LEU A 205 -1.50 17.14 -4.51
CA LEU A 205 -2.29 18.32 -4.86
C LEU A 205 -1.46 19.30 -5.69
N ALA A 206 -1.90 19.57 -6.93
CA ALA A 206 -1.31 20.59 -7.78
C ALA A 206 -1.94 21.98 -7.60
N GLY A 207 -3.23 22.03 -7.23
CA GLY A 207 -3.91 23.29 -6.95
C GLY A 207 -5.42 23.25 -7.14
N TYR A 208 -5.99 24.43 -7.41
CA TYR A 208 -7.43 24.62 -7.39
C TYR A 208 -7.93 25.29 -8.67
N PHE A 209 -9.19 24.97 -9.03
CA PHE A 209 -9.95 25.65 -10.07
C PHE A 209 -11.19 26.33 -9.48
N ILE A 210 -11.44 27.57 -9.89
CA ILE A 210 -12.54 28.40 -9.42
C ILE A 210 -13.61 28.45 -10.47
N TYR A 211 -14.85 28.25 -10.07
CA TYR A 211 -16.04 28.32 -10.91
C TYR A 211 -16.98 29.38 -10.42
N ARG A 212 -17.57 30.13 -11.39
CA ARG A 212 -18.51 31.19 -11.10
C ARG A 212 -19.73 31.10 -12.02
N ARG A 213 -20.88 31.42 -11.49
CA ARG A 213 -22.12 31.67 -12.23
C ARG A 213 -22.86 32.89 -11.67
N LEU A 214 -23.79 33.44 -12.44
CA LEU A 214 -24.75 34.42 -11.93
C LEU A 214 -25.92 33.71 -11.22
N GLU A 215 -26.61 34.42 -10.31
CA GLU A 215 -27.75 33.92 -9.56
C GLU A 215 -28.85 33.31 -10.45
N ASN A 216 -29.13 33.92 -11.61
CA ASN A 216 -30.15 33.48 -12.56
C ASN A 216 -29.71 32.34 -13.48
N GLN A 217 -28.53 31.79 -13.30
CA GLN A 217 -27.97 30.69 -14.09
C GLN A 217 -27.99 29.37 -13.30
N PRO A 218 -28.22 28.22 -13.97
CA PRO A 218 -28.15 26.92 -13.32
C PRO A 218 -26.71 26.57 -12.90
N ALA A 219 -26.54 25.70 -11.88
CA ALA A 219 -25.25 25.34 -11.32
C ALA A 219 -24.29 24.73 -12.38
N GLU A 220 -24.84 23.97 -13.32
CA GLU A 220 -24.08 23.33 -14.41
C GLU A 220 -23.44 24.30 -15.37
N SER A 221 -23.97 25.54 -15.47
CA SER A 221 -23.46 26.59 -16.36
C SER A 221 -22.30 27.40 -15.76
N ALA A 222 -21.88 27.08 -14.52
CA ALA A 222 -20.75 27.75 -13.90
C ALA A 222 -19.50 27.64 -14.78
N THR A 223 -18.87 28.78 -15.05
CA THR A 223 -17.65 28.87 -15.86
C THR A 223 -16.42 28.93 -15.01
N ARG A 224 -15.35 28.25 -15.46
CA ARG A 224 -14.05 28.28 -14.79
C ARG A 224 -13.37 29.64 -15.02
N LEU A 225 -12.89 30.26 -13.93
CA LEU A 225 -12.28 31.60 -13.98
C LEU A 225 -10.76 31.55 -14.24
N ASN A 226 -10.07 30.50 -13.74
CA ASN A 226 -8.63 30.37 -13.91
C ASN A 226 -8.30 29.24 -14.89
N GLN A 227 -7.35 29.49 -15.80
CA GLN A 227 -6.89 28.48 -16.76
C GLN A 227 -5.83 27.55 -16.16
N GLN A 228 -5.01 28.06 -15.25
CA GLN A 228 -3.96 27.32 -14.55
C GLN A 228 -4.40 27.08 -13.10
N GLN A 229 -3.99 25.96 -12.54
CA GLN A 229 -4.23 25.64 -11.14
C GLN A 229 -3.63 26.70 -10.22
N LEU A 230 -4.38 27.06 -9.18
CA LEU A 230 -3.92 27.99 -8.14
C LEU A 230 -3.28 27.21 -6.99
N PRO A 231 -2.04 27.50 -6.63
CA PRO A 231 -1.36 26.75 -5.56
C PRO A 231 -1.86 27.12 -4.15
N ALA A 232 -2.48 28.30 -4.00
CA ALA A 232 -2.97 28.78 -2.71
C ALA A 232 -4.50 28.63 -2.61
N PRO A 233 -5.04 28.42 -1.39
CA PRO A 233 -6.48 28.31 -1.15
C PRO A 233 -7.16 29.68 -1.08
N ALA A 234 -6.87 30.56 -2.04
CA ALA A 234 -7.41 31.90 -2.16
C ALA A 234 -7.44 32.37 -3.61
N TYR A 235 -8.41 33.20 -3.95
CA TYR A 235 -8.55 33.83 -5.26
C TYR A 235 -9.27 35.17 -5.16
N THR A 236 -8.88 36.13 -5.97
CA THR A 236 -9.55 37.43 -6.07
C THR A 236 -10.18 37.56 -7.45
N ASP A 237 -11.51 37.71 -7.50
CA ASP A 237 -12.25 37.96 -8.73
C ASP A 237 -12.42 39.46 -8.94
N ASN A 238 -11.67 40.05 -9.88
CA ASN A 238 -11.72 41.45 -10.28
C ASN A 238 -12.63 41.67 -11.47
N THR A 239 -13.39 40.67 -11.96
CA THR A 239 -14.20 40.75 -13.18
C THR A 239 -15.69 40.85 -12.87
N ILE A 240 -16.02 41.28 -11.67
CA ILE A 240 -17.38 41.46 -11.16
C ILE A 240 -18.01 42.79 -11.68
N GLN A 241 -19.36 42.80 -11.68
CA GLN A 241 -20.11 43.98 -12.07
C GLN A 241 -21.10 44.40 -10.98
N PRO A 242 -21.28 45.70 -10.72
CA PRO A 242 -22.24 46.21 -9.74
C PRO A 242 -23.66 45.68 -9.94
N GLY A 243 -24.35 45.41 -8.86
CA GLY A 243 -25.74 44.94 -8.83
C GLY A 243 -25.97 43.46 -9.12
N ASN A 244 -24.94 42.69 -9.44
CA ASN A 244 -25.03 41.25 -9.64
C ASN A 244 -24.76 40.45 -8.37
N THR A 245 -25.41 39.29 -8.26
CA THR A 245 -25.08 38.25 -7.29
C THR A 245 -24.34 37.12 -8.00
N TYR A 246 -23.17 36.78 -7.49
CA TYR A 246 -22.33 35.71 -8.03
C TYR A 246 -22.31 34.49 -7.08
N PHE A 247 -22.36 33.30 -7.65
CA PHE A 247 -22.18 32.05 -6.97
C PHE A 247 -20.83 31.44 -7.36
N TYR A 248 -20.08 31.01 -6.37
CA TYR A 248 -18.75 30.43 -6.54
C TYR A 248 -18.69 29.02 -6.01
N SER A 249 -17.91 28.19 -6.65
CA SER A 249 -17.49 26.88 -6.17
C SER A 249 -16.02 26.63 -6.55
N VAL A 250 -15.37 25.73 -5.84
CA VAL A 250 -13.95 25.41 -6.04
C VAL A 250 -13.76 23.91 -6.13
N SER A 251 -12.88 23.45 -7.03
CA SER A 251 -12.39 22.07 -7.08
C SER A 251 -10.89 22.03 -6.83
N ALA A 252 -10.39 20.87 -6.38
CA ALA A 252 -8.98 20.55 -6.27
C ALA A 252 -8.55 19.68 -7.45
N SER A 253 -7.32 19.82 -7.89
CA SER A 253 -6.72 18.96 -8.92
C SER A 253 -5.33 18.56 -8.51
N ASP A 254 -4.96 17.33 -8.82
CA ASP A 254 -3.64 16.76 -8.57
C ASP A 254 -2.65 17.01 -9.71
N GLU A 255 -1.43 16.49 -9.55
CA GLU A 255 -0.35 16.60 -10.54
C GLU A 255 -0.64 15.81 -11.83
N ARG A 256 -1.60 14.87 -11.82
CA ARG A 256 -2.01 14.02 -12.95
C ARG A 256 -3.17 14.61 -13.72
N GLY A 257 -3.82 15.64 -13.15
CA GLY A 257 -4.98 16.30 -13.74
C GLY A 257 -6.31 15.66 -13.33
N ASN A 258 -6.32 14.76 -12.33
CA ASN A 258 -7.57 14.30 -11.75
C ASN A 258 -8.18 15.46 -10.95
N GLU A 259 -9.41 15.83 -11.28
CA GLU A 259 -10.12 16.96 -10.67
C GLU A 259 -11.24 16.44 -9.76
N SER A 260 -11.32 16.95 -8.54
CA SER A 260 -12.36 16.63 -7.59
C SER A 260 -13.74 17.15 -8.05
N LYS A 261 -14.79 16.70 -7.40
CA LYS A 261 -16.08 17.39 -7.48
C LYS A 261 -15.91 18.82 -6.95
N ARG A 262 -16.78 19.72 -7.41
CA ARG A 262 -16.83 21.08 -6.89
C ARG A 262 -17.34 21.09 -5.46
N SER A 263 -16.87 22.06 -4.66
CA SER A 263 -17.38 22.36 -3.32
C SER A 263 -18.86 22.75 -3.34
N GLU A 264 -19.47 22.83 -2.17
CA GLU A 264 -20.69 23.59 -1.97
C GLU A 264 -20.49 25.02 -2.48
N GLU A 265 -21.56 25.60 -3.04
CA GLU A 265 -21.52 26.97 -3.52
C GLU A 265 -21.62 27.99 -2.38
N THR A 266 -20.90 29.08 -2.49
CA THR A 266 -21.13 30.30 -1.71
C THR A 266 -21.54 31.43 -2.66
N SER A 267 -22.24 32.43 -2.15
CA SER A 267 -22.69 33.57 -2.96
C SER A 267 -22.32 34.90 -2.33
N GLU A 268 -22.05 35.86 -3.18
CA GLU A 268 -21.79 37.23 -2.75
C GLU A 268 -22.46 38.23 -3.71
N GLN A 269 -23.08 39.26 -3.13
CA GLN A 269 -23.75 40.34 -3.88
C GLN A 269 -22.84 41.56 -4.01
N VAL A 270 -22.68 42.05 -5.23
CA VAL A 270 -21.95 43.29 -5.48
C VAL A 270 -22.94 44.47 -5.36
N PRO A 271 -22.68 45.43 -4.47
CA PRO A 271 -23.51 46.65 -4.34
C PRO A 271 -23.65 47.38 -5.66
N LYS A 272 -24.78 48.15 -5.79
CA LYS A 272 -25.06 48.97 -6.98
C LYS A 272 -24.22 50.24 -6.98
#